data_332d97f14a331033aaedb9fedb1b97a7
#
_entry.id   332d97f14a331033aaedb9fedb1b97a7
#
_cell.length_a   1.000
_cell.length_b   1.000
_cell.length_c   1.000
_cell.angle_alpha   90.00
_cell.angle_beta   90.00
_cell.angle_gamma   90.00
#
_symmetry.space_group_name_H-M   'P 1'
#
loop_
_entity.id
_entity.type
_entity.pdbx_description
1 polymer ?
#
loop_
_entity_poly.entity_id
_entity_poly.type
_entity_poly.pdbx_seq_one_letter_code
_entity_poly.pdbx_strand_id
1 'polypeptide(L)'
;MRVLHFKVFTPTFEVRARQLPMAPDFTDTPIEYVKGIGPKRAEWLRSELGIASAGDLLEHLPFRYEDRTAFARVDALSSDAVAVQLRGVITGINQVPGKRGSRLVAKFKDDSGTIDLVWFKGARWMASQIPVQQKVVVYGKPTKYQNRWNMP
;
A
#
# COMPACT_ATOMS: atom_id res chain seq x y z
N MET A 1 66.97 -8.34 -45.73
CA MET A 1 66.08 -7.93 -44.62
C MET A 1 64.68 -7.74 -45.20
N ARG A 2 63.81 -8.75 -45.03
CA ARG A 2 62.45 -8.73 -45.57
C ARG A 2 61.51 -8.17 -44.53
N VAL A 3 60.88 -7.03 -44.81
CA VAL A 3 59.87 -6.42 -43.97
C VAL A 3 58.52 -7.08 -44.31
N LEU A 4 57.98 -7.83 -43.36
CA LEU A 4 56.65 -8.43 -43.44
C LEU A 4 55.60 -7.34 -43.01
N HIS A 5 54.75 -6.94 -43.97
CA HIS A 5 53.57 -6.13 -43.72
C HIS A 5 52.43 -7.01 -43.22
N PHE A 6 52.08 -6.88 -41.94
CA PHE A 6 50.85 -7.45 -41.39
C PHE A 6 49.69 -6.51 -41.70
N LYS A 7 48.74 -6.93 -42.54
CA LYS A 7 47.44 -6.30 -42.68
C LYS A 7 46.58 -6.73 -41.50
N VAL A 8 46.32 -5.80 -40.58
CA VAL A 8 45.33 -5.99 -39.53
C VAL A 8 43.94 -5.86 -40.18
N PHE A 9 43.20 -6.98 -40.27
CA PHE A 9 41.83 -6.99 -40.70
C PHE A 9 40.96 -6.69 -39.47
N THR A 10 40.45 -5.45 -39.35
CA THR A 10 39.47 -5.08 -38.37
C THR A 10 38.07 -5.39 -38.96
N PRO A 11 37.33 -6.37 -38.42
CA PRO A 11 35.96 -6.54 -38.83
C PRO A 11 35.10 -5.41 -38.24
N THR A 12 34.62 -4.52 -39.11
CA THR A 12 33.63 -3.52 -38.74
C THR A 12 32.28 -4.26 -38.50
N PHE A 13 31.97 -4.51 -37.25
CA PHE A 13 30.64 -4.98 -36.88
C PHE A 13 29.68 -3.78 -36.97
N GLU A 14 29.01 -3.65 -38.09
CA GLU A 14 27.80 -2.82 -38.16
C GLU A 14 26.69 -3.51 -37.38
N VAL A 15 26.54 -3.09 -36.14
CA VAL A 15 25.34 -3.41 -35.34
C VAL A 15 24.17 -2.65 -35.97
N ARG A 16 23.53 -3.28 -36.92
CA ARG A 16 22.22 -2.82 -37.41
C ARG A 16 21.23 -3.03 -36.27
N ALA A 17 21.00 -1.97 -35.47
CA ALA A 17 19.96 -1.96 -34.48
C ALA A 17 18.63 -2.22 -35.20
N ARG A 18 18.16 -3.47 -35.15
CA ARG A 18 16.78 -3.78 -35.47
C ARG A 18 15.94 -2.99 -34.48
N GLN A 19 15.32 -1.92 -34.94
CA GLN A 19 14.20 -1.34 -34.24
C GLN A 19 13.13 -2.43 -34.15
N LEU A 20 13.09 -3.12 -33.02
CA LEU A 20 11.95 -3.95 -32.66
C LEU A 20 10.75 -3.00 -32.64
N PRO A 21 9.60 -3.38 -33.25
CA PRO A 21 8.39 -2.58 -33.09
C PRO A 21 8.19 -2.42 -31.59
N MET A 22 8.19 -1.17 -31.10
CA MET A 22 7.86 -0.88 -29.71
C MET A 22 6.48 -1.51 -29.47
N ALA A 23 6.40 -2.42 -28.49
CA ALA A 23 5.12 -2.84 -27.98
C ALA A 23 4.31 -1.58 -27.68
N PRO A 24 3.00 -1.54 -27.98
CA PRO A 24 2.18 -0.37 -27.67
C PRO A 24 2.45 0.03 -26.22
N ASP A 25 2.82 1.29 -26.02
CA ASP A 25 3.22 1.78 -24.71
C ASP A 25 2.00 1.60 -23.79
N PHE A 26 2.18 0.86 -22.70
CA PHE A 26 1.13 0.65 -21.72
C PHE A 26 0.54 2.00 -21.23
N THR A 27 1.34 3.04 -21.25
CA THR A 27 0.94 4.39 -20.82
C THR A 27 -0.19 4.97 -21.67
N ASP A 28 -0.26 4.62 -22.96
CA ASP A 28 -1.33 5.07 -23.88
C ASP A 28 -2.64 4.28 -23.72
N THR A 29 -2.64 3.24 -22.87
CA THR A 29 -3.84 2.41 -22.65
C THR A 29 -4.93 3.24 -22.00
N PRO A 30 -6.16 3.35 -22.59
CA PRO A 30 -7.26 4.04 -21.96
C PRO A 30 -7.60 3.44 -20.59
N ILE A 31 -7.92 4.30 -19.64
CA ILE A 31 -8.03 3.94 -18.20
C ILE A 31 -9.06 2.84 -17.92
N GLU A 32 -10.12 2.71 -18.71
CA GLU A 32 -11.13 1.65 -18.57
C GLU A 32 -10.62 0.24 -18.83
N TYR A 33 -9.52 0.10 -19.58
CA TYR A 33 -8.92 -1.20 -19.88
C TYR A 33 -7.86 -1.61 -18.84
N VAL A 34 -7.54 -0.74 -17.91
CA VAL A 34 -6.67 -1.09 -16.79
C VAL A 34 -7.40 -2.06 -15.86
N LYS A 35 -6.76 -3.18 -15.54
CA LYS A 35 -7.34 -4.22 -14.69
C LYS A 35 -7.85 -3.66 -13.36
N GLY A 36 -9.14 -3.85 -13.08
CA GLY A 36 -9.80 -3.38 -11.86
C GLY A 36 -10.46 -2.00 -12.00
N ILE A 37 -10.31 -1.33 -13.16
CA ILE A 37 -10.99 -0.08 -13.48
C ILE A 37 -12.03 -0.39 -14.54
N GLY A 38 -13.30 -0.45 -14.15
CA GLY A 38 -14.40 -0.59 -15.11
C GLY A 38 -14.95 0.77 -15.54
N PRO A 39 -15.91 0.80 -16.50
CA PRO A 39 -16.42 2.04 -17.09
C PRO A 39 -16.85 3.11 -16.08
N LYS A 40 -17.55 2.70 -15.02
CA LYS A 40 -18.01 3.63 -13.96
C LYS A 40 -16.87 4.31 -13.20
N ARG A 41 -15.79 3.57 -12.91
CA ARG A 41 -14.62 4.16 -12.25
C ARG A 41 -13.81 5.01 -13.20
N ALA A 42 -13.72 4.59 -14.47
CA ALA A 42 -13.05 5.36 -15.52
C ALA A 42 -13.71 6.73 -15.72
N GLU A 43 -15.04 6.78 -15.70
CA GLU A 43 -15.79 8.04 -15.78
C GLU A 43 -15.45 8.97 -14.60
N TRP A 44 -15.41 8.45 -13.38
CA TRP A 44 -15.00 9.23 -12.21
C TRP A 44 -13.55 9.74 -12.31
N LEU A 45 -12.63 8.87 -12.72
CA LEU A 45 -11.22 9.26 -12.86
C LEU A 45 -11.06 10.38 -13.88
N ARG A 46 -11.83 10.35 -14.99
CA ARG A 46 -11.81 11.41 -16.00
C ARG A 46 -12.45 12.69 -15.48
N SER A 47 -13.62 12.61 -14.85
CA SER A 47 -14.37 13.81 -14.42
C SER A 47 -13.76 14.50 -13.22
N GLU A 48 -13.27 13.75 -12.23
CA GLU A 48 -12.79 14.33 -10.97
C GLU A 48 -11.27 14.62 -10.98
N LEU A 49 -10.49 13.81 -11.70
CA LEU A 49 -9.03 13.86 -11.65
C LEU A 49 -8.38 14.14 -13.02
N GLY A 50 -9.15 14.17 -14.11
CA GLY A 50 -8.61 14.34 -15.45
C GLY A 50 -7.79 13.15 -15.98
N ILE A 51 -7.89 11.97 -15.35
CA ILE A 51 -7.13 10.78 -15.68
C ILE A 51 -7.85 9.99 -16.76
N ALA A 52 -7.32 9.96 -17.98
CA ALA A 52 -7.90 9.29 -19.14
C ALA A 52 -7.14 8.05 -19.58
N SER A 53 -5.85 7.93 -19.22
CA SER A 53 -4.96 6.86 -19.62
C SER A 53 -4.24 6.22 -18.43
N ALA A 54 -3.58 5.09 -18.67
CA ALA A 54 -2.69 4.48 -17.67
C ALA A 54 -1.49 5.37 -17.37
N GLY A 55 -1.00 6.13 -18.35
CA GLY A 55 0.06 7.13 -18.17
C GLY A 55 -0.36 8.21 -17.19
N ASP A 56 -1.53 8.83 -17.40
CA ASP A 56 -2.05 9.85 -16.48
C ASP A 56 -2.15 9.33 -15.05
N LEU A 57 -2.56 8.05 -14.89
CA LEU A 57 -2.65 7.44 -13.57
C LEU A 57 -1.28 7.27 -12.91
N LEU A 58 -0.24 6.93 -13.68
CA LEU A 58 1.13 6.80 -13.17
C LEU A 58 1.74 8.16 -12.81
N GLU A 59 1.39 9.20 -13.54
CA GLU A 59 1.85 10.57 -13.27
C GLU A 59 1.05 11.26 -12.16
N HIS A 60 -0.08 10.69 -11.76
CA HIS A 60 -0.89 11.23 -10.67
C HIS A 60 -0.20 11.02 -9.33
N LEU A 61 0.55 12.02 -8.90
CA LEU A 61 1.31 11.98 -7.65
C LEU A 61 0.37 12.00 -6.43
N PRO A 62 0.71 11.27 -5.36
CA PRO A 62 -0.09 11.27 -4.13
C PRO A 62 -0.11 12.66 -3.50
N PHE A 63 -1.26 13.04 -2.95
CA PHE A 63 -1.47 14.34 -2.31
C PHE A 63 -0.49 14.59 -1.15
N ARG A 64 -0.08 13.52 -0.44
CA ARG A 64 0.91 13.59 0.63
C ARG A 64 1.63 12.25 0.78
N TYR A 65 2.83 12.33 1.33
CA TYR A 65 3.57 11.16 1.79
C TYR A 65 3.35 10.96 3.29
N GLU A 66 3.28 9.70 3.71
CA GLU A 66 3.21 9.33 5.13
C GLU A 66 4.50 8.63 5.51
N ASP A 67 5.21 9.17 6.49
CA ASP A 67 6.40 8.52 7.04
C ASP A 67 5.98 7.32 7.91
N ARG A 68 6.40 6.14 7.50
CA ARG A 68 6.16 4.87 8.19
C ARG A 68 7.46 4.19 8.62
N THR A 69 8.53 4.95 8.81
CA THR A 69 9.82 4.40 9.22
C THR A 69 9.91 4.17 10.73
N ALA A 70 9.15 4.95 11.51
CA ALA A 70 9.16 4.89 12.97
C ALA A 70 7.98 4.07 13.52
N PHE A 71 8.26 3.29 14.59
CA PHE A 71 7.24 2.61 15.37
C PHE A 71 7.04 3.34 16.68
N ALA A 72 5.78 3.69 16.99
CA ALA A 72 5.40 4.20 18.28
C ALA A 72 5.22 3.05 19.29
N ARG A 73 5.22 3.38 20.57
CA ARG A 73 4.89 2.47 21.68
C ARG A 73 3.50 2.80 22.22
N VAL A 74 2.80 1.80 22.74
CA VAL A 74 1.45 2.00 23.29
C VAL A 74 1.46 2.96 24.49
N ASP A 75 2.50 2.93 25.34
CA ASP A 75 2.65 3.85 26.49
C ASP A 75 2.94 5.29 26.09
N ALA A 76 3.45 5.53 24.89
CA ALA A 76 3.78 6.86 24.36
C ALA A 76 2.67 7.45 23.47
N LEU A 77 1.49 6.81 23.40
CA LEU A 77 0.38 7.30 22.57
C LEU A 77 -0.17 8.63 23.12
N SER A 78 -0.44 9.55 22.20
CA SER A 78 -1.09 10.84 22.47
C SER A 78 -2.42 10.94 21.73
N SER A 79 -3.40 11.64 22.33
CA SER A 79 -4.68 11.95 21.69
C SER A 79 -4.53 12.85 20.45
N ASP A 80 -3.44 13.60 20.38
CA ASP A 80 -3.14 14.55 19.31
C ASP A 80 -2.37 13.89 18.14
N ALA A 81 -2.03 12.61 18.29
CA ALA A 81 -1.34 11.87 17.23
C ALA A 81 -2.19 11.84 15.94
N VAL A 82 -1.57 12.15 14.82
CA VAL A 82 -2.23 12.10 13.49
C VAL A 82 -2.52 10.65 13.14
N ALA A 83 -1.50 9.86 12.96
CA ALA A 83 -1.55 8.42 12.78
C ALA A 83 -0.21 7.85 13.22
N VAL A 84 -0.21 6.64 13.74
CA VAL A 84 1.00 5.97 14.25
C VAL A 84 1.08 4.54 13.75
N GLN A 85 2.29 4.03 13.68
CA GLN A 85 2.58 2.64 13.38
C GLN A 85 3.01 1.93 14.67
N LEU A 86 2.34 0.84 15.00
CA LEU A 86 2.64 0.02 16.17
C LEU A 86 3.07 -1.39 15.73
N ARG A 87 4.04 -1.97 16.42
CA ARG A 87 4.48 -3.34 16.21
C ARG A 87 4.26 -4.17 17.48
N GLY A 88 3.53 -5.26 17.37
CA GLY A 88 3.19 -6.08 18.53
C GLY A 88 2.48 -7.37 18.14
N VAL A 89 1.67 -7.90 19.04
CA VAL A 89 0.95 -9.17 18.89
C VAL A 89 -0.54 -8.96 19.16
N ILE A 90 -1.40 -9.58 18.36
CA ILE A 90 -2.83 -9.66 18.67
C ILE A 90 -3.05 -10.85 19.61
N THR A 91 -3.44 -10.55 20.84
CA THR A 91 -3.60 -11.57 21.90
C THR A 91 -4.96 -12.25 21.90
N GLY A 92 -5.95 -11.61 21.28
CA GLY A 92 -7.30 -12.16 21.18
C GLY A 92 -8.25 -11.27 20.37
N ILE A 93 -9.34 -11.84 19.91
CA ILE A 93 -10.39 -11.16 19.19
C ILE A 93 -11.77 -11.44 19.82
N ASN A 94 -12.60 -10.44 19.88
CA ASN A 94 -13.97 -10.54 20.39
C ASN A 94 -14.94 -9.83 19.46
N GLN A 95 -16.06 -10.48 19.16
CA GLN A 95 -17.18 -9.87 18.44
C GLN A 95 -18.16 -9.29 19.45
N VAL A 96 -18.36 -7.99 19.43
CA VAL A 96 -19.24 -7.29 20.36
C VAL A 96 -20.52 -6.88 19.61
N PRO A 97 -21.69 -7.41 20.00
CA PRO A 97 -22.96 -6.99 19.39
C PRO A 97 -23.25 -5.51 19.70
N GLY A 98 -23.85 -4.83 18.75
CA GLY A 98 -24.25 -3.43 18.89
C GLY A 98 -25.59 -3.16 18.21
N LYS A 99 -26.22 -2.02 18.53
CA LYS A 99 -27.53 -1.64 18.00
C LYS A 99 -27.60 -1.54 16.46
N ARG A 100 -26.47 -1.28 15.78
CA ARG A 100 -26.35 -1.12 14.33
C ARG A 100 -25.47 -2.20 13.67
N GLY A 101 -25.40 -3.39 14.30
CA GLY A 101 -24.54 -4.49 13.85
C GLY A 101 -23.42 -4.82 14.83
N SER A 102 -22.70 -5.90 14.59
CA SER A 102 -21.57 -6.30 15.43
C SER A 102 -20.29 -5.55 15.03
N ARG A 103 -19.50 -5.20 16.03
CA ARG A 103 -18.12 -4.71 15.85
C ARG A 103 -17.14 -5.78 16.27
N LEU A 104 -15.99 -5.83 15.62
CA LEU A 104 -14.88 -6.68 16.01
C LEU A 104 -13.90 -5.85 16.84
N VAL A 105 -13.46 -6.40 17.96
CA VAL A 105 -12.44 -5.82 18.83
C VAL A 105 -11.30 -6.82 18.95
N ALA A 106 -10.12 -6.44 18.52
CA ALA A 106 -8.90 -7.22 18.71
C ALA A 106 -8.00 -6.55 19.74
N LYS A 107 -7.53 -7.32 20.71
CA LYS A 107 -6.55 -6.85 21.70
C LYS A 107 -5.15 -6.94 21.12
N PHE A 108 -4.56 -5.77 20.88
CA PHE A 108 -3.17 -5.65 20.46
C PHE A 108 -2.31 -5.31 21.67
N LYS A 109 -1.15 -5.96 21.77
CA LYS A 109 -0.18 -5.76 22.84
C LYS A 109 1.21 -5.60 22.26
N ASP A 110 1.94 -4.61 22.74
CA ASP A 110 3.39 -4.49 22.62
C ASP A 110 4.08 -4.68 23.98
N ASP A 111 5.37 -4.41 24.07
CA ASP A 111 6.14 -4.51 25.30
C ASP A 111 5.78 -3.42 26.34
N SER A 112 5.06 -2.38 25.94
CA SER A 112 4.75 -1.21 26.75
C SER A 112 3.31 -1.16 27.22
N GLY A 113 2.38 -1.80 26.51
CA GLY A 113 0.97 -1.71 26.87
C GLY A 113 0.03 -2.49 25.95
N THR A 114 -1.25 -2.17 26.08
CA THR A 114 -2.31 -2.81 25.31
C THR A 114 -3.27 -1.76 24.74
N ILE A 115 -3.70 -1.95 23.49
CA ILE A 115 -4.67 -1.12 22.80
C ILE A 115 -5.73 -2.00 22.12
N ASP A 116 -6.96 -1.51 22.04
CA ASP A 116 -8.04 -2.19 21.33
C ASP A 116 -8.09 -1.71 19.87
N LEU A 117 -7.99 -2.64 18.92
CA LEU A 117 -8.23 -2.38 17.50
C LEU A 117 -9.71 -2.66 17.22
N VAL A 118 -10.42 -1.74 16.58
CA VAL A 118 -11.88 -1.81 16.44
C VAL A 118 -12.31 -1.70 14.99
N TRP A 119 -13.05 -2.69 14.49
CA TRP A 119 -13.68 -2.65 13.16
C TRP A 119 -15.18 -2.59 13.30
N PHE A 120 -15.78 -1.55 12.76
CA PHE A 120 -17.23 -1.34 12.75
C PHE A 120 -17.92 -1.97 11.52
N LYS A 121 -17.15 -2.21 10.45
CA LYS A 121 -17.64 -2.83 9.21
C LYS A 121 -16.85 -4.10 8.92
N GLY A 122 -17.51 -5.08 8.31
CA GLY A 122 -16.83 -6.33 7.92
C GLY A 122 -16.33 -7.18 9.08
N ALA A 123 -16.87 -7.04 10.30
CA ALA A 123 -16.41 -7.70 11.52
C ALA A 123 -16.26 -9.23 11.35
N ARG A 124 -17.18 -9.88 10.65
CA ARG A 124 -17.16 -11.33 10.42
C ARG A 124 -16.02 -11.73 9.49
N TRP A 125 -15.80 -10.99 8.41
CA TRP A 125 -14.69 -11.23 7.49
C TRP A 125 -13.34 -10.92 8.14
N MET A 126 -13.22 -9.79 8.83
CA MET A 126 -11.98 -9.43 9.53
C MET A 126 -11.59 -10.47 10.59
N ALA A 127 -12.56 -11.04 11.31
CA ALA A 127 -12.29 -12.06 12.31
C ALA A 127 -11.57 -13.31 11.75
N SER A 128 -11.83 -13.66 10.48
CA SER A 128 -11.16 -14.77 9.80
C SER A 128 -9.78 -14.42 9.22
N GLN A 129 -9.47 -13.12 9.09
CA GLN A 129 -8.20 -12.66 8.50
C GLN A 129 -7.16 -12.24 9.53
N ILE A 130 -7.59 -11.91 10.75
CA ILE A 130 -6.67 -11.41 11.78
C ILE A 130 -5.82 -12.57 12.34
N PRO A 131 -4.49 -12.49 12.22
CA PRO A 131 -3.59 -13.52 12.77
C PRO A 131 -3.46 -13.33 14.29
N VAL A 132 -4.14 -14.17 15.06
CA VAL A 132 -4.03 -14.20 16.53
C VAL A 132 -2.74 -14.87 16.94
N GLN A 133 -2.08 -14.36 18.01
CA GLN A 133 -0.79 -14.83 18.55
C GLN A 133 0.40 -14.71 17.59
N GLN A 134 0.28 -13.85 16.59
CA GLN A 134 1.38 -13.56 15.65
C GLN A 134 1.82 -12.11 15.75
N LYS A 135 3.09 -11.84 15.41
CA LYS A 135 3.61 -10.47 15.30
C LYS A 135 2.98 -9.77 14.10
N VAL A 136 2.44 -8.61 14.34
CA VAL A 136 1.79 -7.76 13.33
C VAL A 136 2.26 -6.32 13.45
N VAL A 137 2.13 -5.60 12.35
CA VAL A 137 2.25 -4.15 12.31
C VAL A 137 0.87 -3.59 12.04
N VAL A 138 0.44 -2.63 12.85
CA VAL A 138 -0.82 -1.91 12.68
C VAL A 138 -0.55 -0.43 12.47
N TYR A 139 -1.35 0.21 11.63
CA TYR A 139 -1.25 1.63 11.34
C TYR A 139 -2.62 2.27 11.44
N GLY A 140 -2.72 3.36 12.17
CA GLY A 140 -3.97 4.08 12.32
C GLY A 140 -3.87 5.24 13.31
N LYS A 141 -4.97 5.97 13.46
CA LYS A 141 -5.07 7.07 14.41
C LYS A 141 -5.56 6.55 15.77
N PRO A 142 -4.75 6.61 16.84
CA PRO A 142 -5.20 6.23 18.17
C PRO A 142 -6.22 7.24 18.68
N THR A 143 -7.24 6.74 19.37
CA THR A 143 -8.25 7.56 20.04
C THR A 143 -8.46 7.05 21.46
N LYS A 144 -8.77 7.95 22.39
CA LYS A 144 -9.04 7.58 23.78
C LYS A 144 -10.54 7.56 24.04
N TYR A 145 -11.06 6.40 24.44
CA TYR A 145 -12.47 6.25 24.81
C TYR A 145 -12.59 5.55 26.18
N GLN A 146 -13.34 6.15 27.09
CA GLN A 146 -13.47 5.65 28.48
C GLN A 146 -12.12 5.31 29.13
N ASN A 147 -11.16 6.21 28.98
CA ASN A 147 -9.79 6.07 29.48
C ASN A 147 -8.96 4.90 28.92
N ARG A 148 -9.41 4.28 27.83
CA ARG A 148 -8.70 3.21 27.09
C ARG A 148 -8.31 3.68 25.71
N TRP A 149 -7.13 3.28 25.27
CA TRP A 149 -6.71 3.51 23.90
C TRP A 149 -7.40 2.55 22.94
N ASN A 150 -7.91 3.11 21.86
CA ASN A 150 -8.54 2.40 20.76
C ASN A 150 -7.96 2.89 19.43
N MET A 151 -7.95 2.02 18.44
CA MET A 151 -7.60 2.34 17.05
C MET A 151 -8.72 1.79 16.16
N PRO A 152 -9.63 2.65 15.65
CA PRO A 152 -10.73 2.26 14.79
C PRO A 152 -10.29 1.97 13.35
#